data_0baa5923c72ff4c9b88f342bd56aa9ca
#
_entry.id   0baa5923c72ff4c9b88f342bd56aa9ca
#
_cell.length_a   1.000
_cell.length_b   1.000
_cell.length_c   1.000
_cell.angle_alpha   90.00
_cell.angle_beta   90.00
_cell.angle_gamma   90.00
#
_symmetry.space_group_name_H-M   'P 1'
#
loop_
_entity.id
_entity.type
_entity.pdbx_description
1 polymer ?
#
loop_
_entity_poly.entity_id
_entity_poly.type
_entity_poly.pdbx_seq_one_letter_code
_entity_poly.pdbx_strand_id
1 'polypeptide(L)'
;MKKSTKLYVELSEIALLDLVKQDDQGAFRELYNRYSGKLYGNILRMTKSKDTADDILQSVFIKIWENRFAIDTMRSFKSFIYQIAQNTVFDNFRKEARLRVLASSVAHQREELEQSESPTEKWIGAKEYKTMLENAVSQLPPRRREIYQLCKLEGLTYDQVSEIMGISTSTINDHIVKASKALREHLTQSRYYTLLLLFFIF
;
A
#
# COMPACT_ATOMS: atom_id res chain seq x y z
N MET A 1 28.44 -17.95 16.77
CA MET A 1 27.37 -17.13 16.16
C MET A 1 26.11 -16.89 17.01
N LYS A 2 25.83 -17.61 18.10
CA LYS A 2 24.59 -17.44 18.93
C LYS A 2 24.61 -16.28 19.96
N LYS A 3 25.76 -15.69 20.30
CA LYS A 3 25.85 -14.61 21.31
C LYS A 3 25.46 -13.22 20.79
N SER A 4 25.62 -12.95 19.51
CA SER A 4 25.33 -11.62 18.91
C SER A 4 23.82 -11.35 18.76
N THR A 5 23.00 -12.39 18.50
CA THR A 5 21.56 -12.24 18.29
C THR A 5 20.80 -11.82 19.58
N LYS A 6 21.30 -12.22 20.75
CA LYS A 6 20.66 -11.90 22.03
C LYS A 6 20.75 -10.40 22.38
N LEU A 7 21.78 -9.72 21.90
CA LEU A 7 22.01 -8.29 22.15
C LEU A 7 20.92 -7.41 21.52
N TYR A 8 20.52 -7.69 20.28
CA TYR A 8 19.54 -6.87 19.54
C TYR A 8 18.11 -7.03 20.07
N VAL A 9 17.76 -8.20 20.60
CA VAL A 9 16.39 -8.50 21.12
C VAL A 9 16.02 -7.58 22.28
N GLU A 10 17.00 -7.16 23.10
CA GLU A 10 16.78 -6.30 24.27
C GLU A 10 16.78 -4.81 23.92
N LEU A 11 17.18 -4.43 22.71
CA LEU A 11 17.23 -3.04 22.29
C LEU A 11 15.85 -2.46 22.03
N SER A 12 15.70 -1.18 22.35
CA SER A 12 14.52 -0.41 21.96
C SER A 12 14.42 -0.26 20.44
N GLU A 13 13.23 0.02 19.93
CA GLU A 13 13.01 0.27 18.50
C GLU A 13 13.89 1.42 17.99
N ILE A 14 13.97 2.51 18.75
CA ILE A 14 14.80 3.67 18.41
C ILE A 14 16.28 3.28 18.30
N ALA A 15 16.80 2.54 19.28
CA ALA A 15 18.19 2.09 19.25
C ALA A 15 18.49 1.16 18.05
N LEU A 16 17.54 0.30 17.68
CA LEU A 16 17.68 -0.53 16.47
C LEU A 16 17.69 0.32 15.20
N LEU A 17 16.81 1.31 15.10
CA LEU A 17 16.76 2.22 13.95
C LEU A 17 18.04 3.04 13.79
N ASP A 18 18.61 3.51 14.89
CA ASP A 18 19.89 4.26 14.88
C ASP A 18 21.05 3.37 14.41
N LEU A 19 21.08 2.09 14.83
CA LEU A 19 22.06 1.12 14.32
C LEU A 19 21.83 0.78 12.85
N VAL A 20 20.58 0.66 12.40
CA VAL A 20 20.25 0.43 10.99
C VAL A 20 20.73 1.59 10.11
N LYS A 21 20.63 2.83 10.58
CA LYS A 21 21.22 4.00 9.89
C LYS A 21 22.75 3.92 9.79
N GLN A 22 23.39 3.14 10.66
CA GLN A 22 24.85 2.89 10.65
C GLN A 22 25.20 1.59 9.89
N ASP A 23 24.29 1.10 9.03
CA ASP A 23 24.46 -0.11 8.22
C ASP A 23 24.54 -1.42 9.02
N ASP A 24 24.07 -1.44 10.27
CA ASP A 24 24.07 -2.65 11.09
C ASP A 24 22.98 -3.64 10.62
N GLN A 25 23.42 -4.69 9.94
CA GLN A 25 22.56 -5.74 9.42
C GLN A 25 21.92 -6.60 10.54
N GLY A 26 22.55 -6.68 11.72
CA GLY A 26 22.02 -7.40 12.87
C GLY A 26 20.79 -6.70 13.45
N ALA A 27 20.86 -5.37 13.60
CA ALA A 27 19.74 -4.54 14.01
C ALA A 27 18.59 -4.59 12.98
N PHE A 28 18.91 -4.56 11.69
CA PHE A 28 17.90 -4.70 10.64
C PHE A 28 17.21 -6.06 10.66
N ARG A 29 17.96 -7.15 10.89
CA ARG A 29 17.40 -8.49 11.06
C ARG A 29 16.45 -8.56 12.24
N GLU A 30 16.76 -7.88 13.33
CA GLU A 30 15.89 -7.85 14.49
C GLU A 30 14.58 -7.08 14.19
N LEU A 31 14.63 -5.95 13.47
CA LEU A 31 13.45 -5.26 13.00
C LEU A 31 12.60 -6.15 12.07
N TYR A 32 13.26 -6.88 11.17
CA TYR A 32 12.59 -7.87 10.33
C TYR A 32 11.83 -8.90 11.18
N ASN A 33 12.49 -9.49 12.19
CA ASN A 33 11.88 -10.50 13.06
C ASN A 33 10.65 -9.94 13.82
N ARG A 34 10.72 -8.69 14.28
CA ARG A 34 9.62 -8.04 15.04
C ARG A 34 8.39 -7.75 14.17
N TYR A 35 8.60 -7.42 12.90
CA TYR A 35 7.53 -6.88 12.06
C TYR A 35 7.04 -7.84 10.96
N SER A 36 7.89 -8.72 10.44
CA SER A 36 7.59 -9.54 9.26
C SER A 36 6.33 -10.38 9.41
N GLY A 37 6.14 -11.07 10.53
CA GLY A 37 4.99 -11.96 10.71
C GLY A 37 3.64 -11.24 10.68
N LYS A 38 3.55 -10.06 11.33
CA LYS A 38 2.32 -9.26 11.34
C LYS A 38 2.06 -8.59 9.98
N LEU A 39 3.12 -8.08 9.34
CA LEU A 39 3.04 -7.52 7.99
C LEU A 39 2.62 -8.57 6.97
N TYR A 40 3.25 -9.74 6.99
CA TYR A 40 2.88 -10.84 6.11
C TYR A 40 1.40 -11.20 6.23
N GLY A 41 0.91 -11.38 7.46
CA GLY A 41 -0.50 -11.68 7.69
C GLY A 41 -1.44 -10.62 7.12
N ASN A 42 -1.06 -9.34 7.18
CA ASN A 42 -1.85 -8.25 6.61
C ASN A 42 -1.79 -8.25 5.08
N ILE A 43 -0.59 -8.37 4.51
CA ILE A 43 -0.38 -8.41 3.05
C ILE A 43 -1.12 -9.63 2.46
N LEU A 44 -1.02 -10.80 3.08
CA LEU A 44 -1.69 -12.02 2.63
C LEU A 44 -3.23 -11.87 2.63
N ARG A 45 -3.79 -11.19 3.64
CA ARG A 45 -5.25 -10.91 3.67
C ARG A 45 -5.67 -10.01 2.51
N MET A 46 -4.81 -9.08 2.09
CA MET A 46 -5.11 -8.15 0.99
C MET A 46 -4.93 -8.82 -0.37
N THR A 47 -3.84 -9.55 -0.57
CA THR A 47 -3.47 -10.17 -1.86
C THR A 47 -4.15 -11.52 -2.08
N LYS A 48 -4.49 -12.22 -1.01
CA LYS A 48 -5.01 -13.61 -1.03
C LYS A 48 -4.11 -14.60 -1.79
N SER A 49 -2.86 -14.22 -2.04
CA SER A 49 -1.83 -15.00 -2.72
C SER A 49 -0.58 -15.04 -1.85
N LYS A 50 -0.08 -16.24 -1.54
CA LYS A 50 1.13 -16.42 -0.75
C LYS A 50 2.35 -15.86 -1.48
N ASP A 51 2.51 -16.22 -2.73
CA ASP A 51 3.65 -15.80 -3.56
C ASP A 51 3.70 -14.26 -3.67
N THR A 52 2.56 -13.63 -3.97
CA THR A 52 2.45 -12.17 -3.99
C THR A 52 2.73 -11.55 -2.62
N ALA A 53 2.31 -12.19 -1.53
CA ALA A 53 2.55 -11.67 -0.18
C ALA A 53 4.03 -11.74 0.20
N ASP A 54 4.72 -12.81 -0.19
CA ASP A 54 6.16 -12.97 0.03
C ASP A 54 6.96 -11.94 -0.76
N ASP A 55 6.65 -11.74 -2.03
CA ASP A 55 7.29 -10.74 -2.90
C ASP A 55 7.11 -9.31 -2.37
N ILE A 56 5.91 -8.98 -1.93
CA ILE A 56 5.60 -7.67 -1.37
C ILE A 56 6.32 -7.48 -0.03
N LEU A 57 6.32 -8.48 0.86
CA LEU A 57 7.03 -8.40 2.13
C LEU A 57 8.52 -8.13 1.91
N GLN A 58 9.14 -8.86 0.99
CA GLN A 58 10.54 -8.66 0.61
C GLN A 58 10.77 -7.24 0.09
N SER A 59 9.92 -6.77 -0.83
CA SER A 59 10.01 -5.42 -1.41
C SER A 59 9.87 -4.33 -0.35
N VAL A 60 9.02 -4.51 0.66
CA VAL A 60 8.87 -3.57 1.79
C VAL A 60 10.18 -3.44 2.56
N PHE A 61 10.81 -4.57 2.92
CA PHE A 61 12.06 -4.52 3.69
C PHE A 61 13.24 -4.02 2.87
N ILE A 62 13.28 -4.28 1.56
CA ILE A 62 14.26 -3.67 0.65
C ILE A 62 14.10 -2.14 0.65
N LYS A 63 12.89 -1.62 0.47
CA LYS A 63 12.61 -0.17 0.50
C LYS A 63 13.01 0.46 1.83
N ILE A 64 12.78 -0.22 2.96
CA ILE A 64 13.21 0.26 4.28
C ILE A 64 14.72 0.35 4.36
N TRP A 65 15.44 -0.67 3.89
CA TRP A 65 16.90 -0.69 3.90
C TRP A 65 17.49 0.40 3.00
N GLU A 66 16.96 0.55 1.80
CA GLU A 66 17.39 1.57 0.85
C GLU A 66 17.19 3.00 1.40
N ASN A 67 16.07 3.24 2.08
CA ASN A 67 15.71 4.54 2.64
C ASN A 67 16.06 4.69 4.12
N ARG A 68 16.92 3.83 4.69
CA ARG A 68 17.22 3.79 6.14
C ARG A 68 17.71 5.11 6.71
N PHE A 69 18.43 5.91 5.94
CA PHE A 69 18.94 7.21 6.37
C PHE A 69 17.84 8.27 6.52
N ALA A 70 16.75 8.13 5.77
CA ALA A 70 15.61 9.04 5.80
C ALA A 70 14.55 8.67 6.86
N ILE A 71 14.73 7.57 7.59
CA ILE A 71 13.79 7.16 8.64
C ILE A 71 13.82 8.17 9.78
N ASP A 72 12.69 8.80 10.06
CA ASP A 72 12.53 9.69 11.20
C ASP A 72 12.28 8.86 12.48
N THR A 73 13.29 8.78 13.34
CA THR A 73 13.21 8.02 14.60
C THR A 73 12.29 8.67 15.65
N MET A 74 11.87 9.91 15.43
CA MET A 74 10.90 10.60 16.29
C MET A 74 9.45 10.23 15.94
N ARG A 75 9.23 9.58 14.81
CA ARG A 75 7.91 9.10 14.39
C ARG A 75 7.79 7.60 14.62
N SER A 76 6.55 7.12 14.70
CA SER A 76 6.27 5.69 14.85
C SER A 76 6.78 4.90 13.63
N PHE A 77 7.83 4.11 13.83
CA PHE A 77 8.34 3.20 12.79
C PHE A 77 7.27 2.18 12.37
N LYS A 78 6.45 1.74 13.32
CA LYS A 78 5.31 0.87 13.01
C LYS A 78 4.41 1.51 11.94
N SER A 79 4.00 2.76 12.12
CA SER A 79 3.15 3.46 11.14
C SER A 79 3.85 3.60 9.79
N PHE A 80 5.14 3.89 9.80
CA PHE A 80 5.95 4.04 8.59
C PHE A 80 6.05 2.73 7.79
N ILE A 81 6.39 1.60 8.43
CA ILE A 81 6.51 0.32 7.74
C ILE A 81 5.17 -0.18 7.19
N TYR A 82 4.07 0.04 7.93
CA TYR A 82 2.74 -0.32 7.47
C TYR A 82 2.29 0.54 6.27
N GLN A 83 2.66 1.81 6.24
CA GLN A 83 2.40 2.68 5.10
C GLN A 83 3.16 2.24 3.85
N ILE A 84 4.45 1.87 3.99
CA ILE A 84 5.24 1.31 2.88
C ILE A 84 4.59 0.02 2.37
N ALA A 85 4.19 -0.88 3.28
CA ALA A 85 3.55 -2.13 2.91
C ALA A 85 2.24 -1.90 2.14
N GLN A 86 1.39 -1.01 2.62
CA GLN A 86 0.14 -0.64 1.97
C GLN A 86 0.38 -0.07 0.57
N ASN A 87 1.30 0.87 0.44
CA ASN A 87 1.63 1.46 -0.87
C ASN A 87 2.16 0.39 -1.83
N THR A 88 3.02 -0.53 -1.35
CA THR A 88 3.58 -1.61 -2.18
C THR A 88 2.49 -2.60 -2.65
N VAL A 89 1.50 -2.91 -1.80
CA VAL A 89 0.33 -3.72 -2.20
C VAL A 89 -0.47 -3.02 -3.30
N PHE A 90 -0.71 -1.71 -3.16
CA PHE A 90 -1.45 -0.95 -4.19
C PHE A 90 -0.70 -0.85 -5.50
N ASP A 91 0.62 -0.64 -5.44
CA ASP A 91 1.45 -0.64 -6.65
C ASP A 91 1.37 -1.98 -7.38
N ASN A 92 1.36 -3.09 -6.62
CA ASN A 92 1.18 -4.43 -7.19
C ASN A 92 -0.20 -4.56 -7.86
N PHE A 93 -1.28 -4.18 -7.21
CA PHE A 93 -2.62 -4.21 -7.81
C PHE A 93 -2.74 -3.35 -9.06
N ARG A 94 -2.12 -2.15 -9.06
CA ARG A 94 -2.07 -1.30 -10.26
C ARG A 94 -1.32 -1.97 -11.41
N LYS A 95 -0.16 -2.60 -11.11
CA LYS A 95 0.63 -3.33 -12.10
C LYS A 95 -0.19 -4.50 -12.68
N GLU A 96 -0.83 -5.29 -11.84
CA GLU A 96 -1.70 -6.38 -12.29
C GLU A 96 -2.87 -5.89 -13.15
N ALA A 97 -3.53 -4.81 -12.75
CA ALA A 97 -4.63 -4.23 -13.51
C ALA A 97 -4.15 -3.76 -14.90
N ARG A 98 -3.00 -3.10 -14.99
CA ARG A 98 -2.41 -2.69 -16.28
C ARG A 98 -2.07 -3.90 -17.17
N LEU A 99 -1.49 -4.95 -16.59
CA LEU A 99 -1.16 -6.18 -17.33
C LEU A 99 -2.43 -6.88 -17.85
N ARG A 100 -3.51 -6.87 -17.08
CA ARG A 100 -4.81 -7.42 -17.52
C ARG A 100 -5.41 -6.63 -18.67
N VAL A 101 -5.35 -5.30 -18.61
CA VAL A 101 -5.81 -4.42 -19.73
C VAL A 101 -4.98 -4.67 -20.98
N LEU A 102 -3.66 -4.79 -20.86
CA LEU A 102 -2.79 -5.11 -21.98
C LEU A 102 -3.06 -6.52 -22.54
N ALA A 103 -3.25 -7.50 -21.67
CA ALA A 103 -3.60 -8.86 -22.08
C ALA A 103 -4.96 -8.92 -22.78
N SER A 104 -5.97 -8.18 -22.31
CA SER A 104 -7.29 -8.12 -22.96
C SER A 104 -7.24 -7.38 -24.30
N SER A 105 -6.41 -6.35 -24.47
CA SER A 105 -6.24 -5.69 -25.77
C SER A 105 -5.56 -6.58 -26.82
N VAL A 106 -4.61 -7.44 -26.38
CA VAL A 106 -3.98 -8.44 -27.24
C VAL A 106 -4.93 -9.62 -27.53
N ALA A 107 -5.77 -10.00 -26.56
CA ALA A 107 -6.79 -11.03 -26.74
C ALA A 107 -7.91 -10.56 -27.69
N HIS A 108 -8.36 -9.31 -27.59
CA HIS A 108 -9.34 -8.75 -28.55
C HIS A 108 -8.85 -8.75 -29.99
N GLN A 109 -7.56 -8.57 -30.23
CA GLN A 109 -6.98 -8.76 -31.57
C GLN A 109 -6.94 -10.23 -32.04
N ARG A 110 -7.07 -11.19 -31.11
CA ARG A 110 -7.16 -12.63 -31.43
C ARG A 110 -8.59 -13.17 -31.44
N GLU A 111 -9.49 -12.59 -30.66
CA GLU A 111 -10.91 -13.02 -30.55
C GLU A 111 -11.79 -12.60 -31.73
N GLU A 112 -11.30 -11.80 -32.67
CA GLU A 112 -11.94 -11.72 -33.99
C GLU A 112 -11.89 -13.07 -34.75
N LEU A 113 -11.20 -14.09 -34.21
CA LEU A 113 -11.00 -15.38 -34.86
C LEU A 113 -11.58 -16.60 -34.10
N GLU A 114 -11.96 -16.50 -32.84
CA GLU A 114 -12.54 -17.66 -32.12
C GLU A 114 -13.56 -17.24 -31.05
N GLN A 115 -14.84 -17.50 -31.33
CA GLN A 115 -15.91 -17.48 -30.35
C GLN A 115 -15.75 -18.65 -29.38
N SER A 116 -15.60 -18.42 -28.08
CA SER A 116 -16.25 -19.25 -27.05
C SER A 116 -15.80 -18.91 -25.62
N GLU A 117 -16.80 -18.83 -24.77
CA GLU A 117 -16.87 -18.96 -23.31
C GLU A 117 -16.44 -17.81 -22.39
N SER A 118 -17.41 -17.39 -21.64
CA SER A 118 -17.60 -16.24 -20.76
C SER A 118 -16.75 -16.27 -19.48
N PRO A 119 -16.03 -15.19 -19.17
CA PRO A 119 -15.51 -14.88 -17.84
C PRO A 119 -16.34 -13.79 -17.14
N THR A 120 -17.66 -13.91 -17.14
CA THR A 120 -18.58 -12.79 -16.84
C THR A 120 -18.66 -12.41 -15.36
N GLU A 121 -18.48 -13.33 -14.41
CA GLU A 121 -18.73 -13.05 -12.98
C GLU A 121 -17.61 -12.31 -12.26
N LYS A 122 -16.33 -12.55 -12.61
CA LYS A 122 -15.20 -11.82 -11.99
C LYS A 122 -15.05 -10.37 -12.49
N TRP A 123 -15.51 -10.10 -13.71
CA TRP A 123 -15.47 -8.78 -14.34
C TRP A 123 -16.54 -7.83 -13.81
N ILE A 124 -17.73 -8.35 -13.51
CA ILE A 124 -18.84 -7.56 -12.96
C ILE A 124 -18.43 -6.96 -11.61
N GLY A 125 -17.86 -7.78 -10.69
CA GLY A 125 -17.42 -7.29 -9.39
C GLY A 125 -16.31 -6.23 -9.44
N ALA A 126 -15.36 -6.34 -10.36
CA ALA A 126 -14.27 -5.37 -10.50
C ALA A 126 -14.76 -4.03 -11.09
N LYS A 127 -15.68 -4.07 -12.05
CA LYS A 127 -16.28 -2.87 -12.66
C LYS A 127 -17.20 -2.16 -11.67
N GLU A 128 -18.03 -2.90 -10.94
CA GLU A 128 -18.89 -2.34 -9.90
C GLU A 128 -18.07 -1.70 -8.78
N TYR A 129 -16.98 -2.35 -8.34
CA TYR A 129 -16.06 -1.81 -7.35
C TYR A 129 -15.40 -0.52 -7.81
N LYS A 130 -14.91 -0.48 -9.05
CA LYS A 130 -14.30 0.73 -9.63
C LYS A 130 -15.30 1.89 -9.68
N THR A 131 -16.50 1.65 -10.18
CA THR A 131 -17.56 2.65 -10.25
C THR A 131 -17.97 3.16 -8.87
N MET A 132 -18.06 2.26 -7.88
CA MET A 132 -18.39 2.62 -6.50
C MET A 132 -17.29 3.48 -5.86
N LEU A 133 -16.01 3.15 -6.08
CA LEU A 133 -14.88 3.93 -5.57
C LEU A 133 -14.83 5.31 -6.25
N GLU A 134 -15.01 5.38 -7.56
CA GLU A 134 -15.08 6.63 -8.32
C GLU A 134 -16.23 7.51 -7.82
N ASN A 135 -17.40 6.95 -7.57
CA ASN A 135 -18.55 7.66 -7.01
C ASN A 135 -18.23 8.18 -5.59
N ALA A 136 -17.66 7.34 -4.73
CA ALA A 136 -17.29 7.78 -3.38
C ALA A 136 -16.23 8.91 -3.41
N VAL A 137 -15.21 8.78 -4.25
CA VAL A 137 -14.18 9.81 -4.44
C VAL A 137 -14.80 11.10 -5.00
N SER A 138 -15.79 11.01 -5.87
CA SER A 138 -16.49 12.18 -6.41
C SER A 138 -17.25 13.00 -5.35
N GLN A 139 -17.61 12.39 -4.23
CA GLN A 139 -18.26 13.08 -3.10
C GLN A 139 -17.29 13.85 -2.20
N LEU A 140 -15.98 13.63 -2.35
CA LEU A 140 -15.00 14.40 -1.60
C LEU A 140 -14.99 15.87 -2.02
N PRO A 141 -14.76 16.83 -1.09
CA PRO A 141 -14.51 18.22 -1.44
C PRO A 141 -13.42 18.36 -2.51
N PRO A 142 -13.53 19.30 -3.48
CA PRO A 142 -12.67 19.35 -4.67
C PRO A 142 -11.18 19.26 -4.35
N ARG A 143 -10.68 20.09 -3.41
CA ARG A 143 -9.28 20.13 -3.03
C ARG A 143 -8.79 18.81 -2.41
N ARG A 144 -9.65 18.16 -1.61
CA ARG A 144 -9.35 16.88 -0.98
C ARG A 144 -9.36 15.74 -1.99
N ARG A 145 -10.29 15.78 -2.94
CA ARG A 145 -10.40 14.84 -4.04
C ARG A 145 -9.13 14.84 -4.89
N GLU A 146 -8.68 16.03 -5.30
CA GLU A 146 -7.48 16.23 -6.10
C GLU A 146 -6.24 15.63 -5.40
N ILE A 147 -6.02 15.98 -4.13
CA ILE A 147 -4.91 15.44 -3.34
C ILE A 147 -5.01 13.91 -3.21
N TYR A 148 -6.23 13.40 -2.98
CA TYR A 148 -6.45 11.95 -2.88
C TYR A 148 -6.15 11.24 -4.20
N GLN A 149 -6.56 11.80 -5.33
CA GLN A 149 -6.28 11.28 -6.67
C GLN A 149 -4.78 11.24 -6.93
N LEU A 150 -4.08 12.34 -6.76
CA LEU A 150 -2.64 12.43 -6.94
C LEU A 150 -1.88 11.40 -6.06
N CYS A 151 -2.19 11.34 -4.76
CA CYS A 151 -1.48 10.46 -3.84
C CYS A 151 -1.86 8.98 -3.95
N LYS A 152 -3.17 8.67 -4.14
CA LYS A 152 -3.69 7.30 -4.01
C LYS A 152 -4.02 6.62 -5.33
N LEU A 153 -4.42 7.39 -6.36
CA LEU A 153 -4.74 6.84 -7.67
C LEU A 153 -3.56 6.96 -8.64
N GLU A 154 -2.84 8.09 -8.62
CA GLU A 154 -1.68 8.31 -9.48
C GLU A 154 -0.36 7.89 -8.82
N GLY A 155 -0.33 7.76 -7.49
CA GLY A 155 0.80 7.21 -6.75
C GLY A 155 1.93 8.17 -6.49
N LEU A 156 1.70 9.47 -6.60
CA LEU A 156 2.69 10.48 -6.29
C LEU A 156 3.02 10.50 -4.79
N THR A 157 4.28 10.79 -4.46
CA THR A 157 4.72 10.98 -3.08
C THR A 157 4.13 12.28 -2.50
N TYR A 158 4.07 12.38 -1.18
CA TYR A 158 3.61 13.63 -0.53
C TYR A 158 4.50 14.82 -0.87
N ASP A 159 5.80 14.60 -1.09
CA ASP A 159 6.72 15.67 -1.51
C ASP A 159 6.40 16.17 -2.92
N GLN A 160 6.18 15.25 -3.87
CA GLN A 160 5.75 15.60 -5.23
C GLN A 160 4.41 16.35 -5.26
N VAL A 161 3.43 15.86 -4.48
CA VAL A 161 2.13 16.54 -4.37
C VAL A 161 2.26 17.89 -3.66
N SER A 162 3.18 18.01 -2.68
CA SER A 162 3.52 19.28 -2.02
C SER A 162 4.01 20.33 -3.01
N GLU A 163 4.90 19.94 -3.91
CA GLU A 163 5.43 20.80 -4.98
C GLU A 163 4.31 21.20 -5.97
N ILE A 164 3.50 20.26 -6.44
CA ILE A 164 2.42 20.50 -7.40
C ILE A 164 1.35 21.43 -6.82
N MET A 165 0.96 21.18 -5.56
CA MET A 165 -0.17 21.85 -4.92
C MET A 165 0.20 23.13 -4.17
N GLY A 166 1.51 23.37 -3.94
CA GLY A 166 2.00 24.51 -3.17
C GLY A 166 1.59 24.49 -1.69
N ILE A 167 1.47 23.31 -1.08
CA ILE A 167 1.08 23.12 0.33
C ILE A 167 2.03 22.14 1.02
N SER A 168 2.14 22.22 2.36
CA SER A 168 3.03 21.35 3.11
C SER A 168 2.62 19.88 3.05
N THR A 169 3.58 18.97 3.18
CA THR A 169 3.35 17.52 3.29
C THR A 169 2.46 17.16 4.48
N SER A 170 2.53 17.94 5.57
CA SER A 170 1.63 17.80 6.71
C SER A 170 0.18 18.11 6.34
N THR A 171 -0.06 19.17 5.56
CA THR A 171 -1.39 19.52 5.04
C THR A 171 -1.91 18.43 4.11
N ILE A 172 -1.05 17.86 3.26
CA ILE A 172 -1.42 16.73 2.40
C ILE A 172 -1.85 15.53 3.23
N ASN A 173 -1.05 15.17 4.26
CA ASN A 173 -1.39 14.08 5.16
C ASN A 173 -2.75 14.29 5.82
N ASP A 174 -3.06 15.50 6.29
CA ASP A 174 -4.36 15.85 6.87
C ASP A 174 -5.50 15.66 5.87
N HIS A 175 -5.31 16.06 4.62
CA HIS A 175 -6.29 15.86 3.56
C HIS A 175 -6.51 14.36 3.30
N ILE A 176 -5.45 13.56 3.24
CA ILE A 176 -5.53 12.10 3.04
C ILE A 176 -6.24 11.41 4.19
N VAL A 177 -5.93 11.76 5.46
CA VAL A 177 -6.61 11.20 6.63
C VAL A 177 -8.10 11.51 6.61
N LYS A 178 -8.47 12.79 6.33
CA LYS A 178 -9.87 13.21 6.24
C LYS A 178 -10.59 12.61 5.04
N ALA A 179 -9.91 12.43 3.90
CA ALA A 179 -10.46 11.74 2.73
C ALA A 179 -10.75 10.27 3.06
N SER A 180 -9.77 9.58 3.63
CA SER A 180 -9.90 8.16 4.02
C SER A 180 -11.04 7.94 5.01
N LYS A 181 -11.22 8.85 5.98
CA LYS A 181 -12.35 8.79 6.91
C LYS A 181 -13.70 8.96 6.20
N ALA A 182 -13.85 9.99 5.35
CA ALA A 182 -15.08 10.24 4.62
C ALA A 182 -15.44 9.10 3.65
N LEU A 183 -14.44 8.55 2.94
CA LEU A 183 -14.63 7.40 2.08
C LEU A 183 -15.08 6.17 2.86
N ARG A 184 -14.48 5.92 4.04
CA ARG A 184 -14.88 4.83 4.93
C ARG A 184 -16.35 4.96 5.34
N GLU A 185 -16.77 6.14 5.79
CA GLU A 185 -18.15 6.40 6.20
C GLU A 185 -19.15 6.21 5.06
N HIS A 186 -18.80 6.62 3.83
CA HIS A 186 -19.63 6.43 2.62
C HIS A 186 -19.76 4.98 2.21
N LEU A 187 -18.69 4.20 2.37
CA LEU A 187 -18.59 2.83 1.92
C LEU A 187 -19.07 1.80 2.96
N THR A 188 -19.29 2.23 4.23
CA THR A 188 -19.85 1.38 5.31
C THR A 188 -21.27 0.88 5.01
N GLN A 189 -22.00 1.55 4.15
CA GLN A 189 -23.34 1.16 3.74
C GLN A 189 -23.37 0.13 2.59
N SER A 190 -22.19 -0.26 2.07
CA SER A 190 -22.08 -1.13 0.91
C SER A 190 -21.82 -2.59 1.28
N ARG A 191 -22.34 -3.52 0.47
CA ARG A 191 -22.10 -4.97 0.54
C ARG A 191 -20.60 -5.36 0.56
N TYR A 192 -19.74 -4.44 0.16
CA TYR A 192 -18.27 -4.60 0.06
C TYR A 192 -17.52 -4.03 1.26
N TYR A 193 -18.22 -3.69 2.34
CA TYR A 193 -17.66 -3.10 3.55
C TYR A 193 -16.46 -3.85 4.12
N THR A 194 -16.50 -5.19 4.11
CA THR A 194 -15.41 -6.04 4.63
C THR A 194 -14.13 -5.90 3.82
N LEU A 195 -14.23 -5.75 2.51
CA LEU A 195 -13.07 -5.50 1.63
C LEU A 195 -12.51 -4.09 1.80
N LEU A 196 -13.37 -3.13 2.07
CA LEU A 196 -13.01 -1.73 2.30
C LEU A 196 -12.43 -1.48 3.68
N LEU A 197 -12.86 -2.19 4.71
CA LEU A 197 -12.23 -2.17 6.03
C LEU A 197 -10.76 -2.58 5.95
N LEU A 198 -10.41 -3.54 5.12
CA LEU A 198 -9.02 -3.92 4.86
C LEU A 198 -8.23 -2.81 4.15
N PHE A 199 -8.92 -1.93 3.42
CA PHE A 199 -8.33 -0.82 2.67
C PHE A 199 -8.01 0.41 3.55
N PHE A 200 -8.73 0.60 4.67
CA PHE A 200 -8.70 1.83 5.47
C PHE A 200 -8.24 1.65 6.92
N ILE A 201 -8.12 0.41 7.43
CA ILE A 201 -7.72 0.17 8.83
C ILE A 201 -6.20 0.21 9.03
N PHE A 202 -5.45 0.16 7.97
CA PHE A 202 -3.99 0.23 7.97
C PHE A 202 -3.53 1.28 6.97
#